data_05da78f8660cf5551f367f91397f7283
#
_entry.id   05da78f8660cf5551f367f91397f7283
#
_cell.length_a   1.000
_cell.length_b   1.000
_cell.length_c   1.000
_cell.angle_alpha   90.00
_cell.angle_beta   90.00
_cell.angle_gamma   90.00
#
_symmetry.space_group_name_H-M   'P 1'
#
loop_
_entity.id
_entity.type
_entity.pdbx_description
1 polymer ?
#
loop_
_entity_poly.entity_id
_entity_poly.type
_entity_poly.pdbx_seq_one_letter_code
_entity_poly.pdbx_strand_id
1 'polypeptide(L)'
;MPKFLIIRFSSIGDIIQCMGIIDGIREHFPDAEIHWIARKDMSSFLAMDKRIGKIWAFDKALGLKGLLKIARQLREEHYDYIYDAHSNIRSNILRLKLLPWWSKGPHFTLRSKERWIRFLLFNWGINRFPWPFRGVVSYRKPLLKWGIDRFPDTYDDWYFPENFPEKLNSRIQPHTITLVPSANWIQLRRPV
;
A
#
# COMPACT_ATOMS: atom_id res chain seq x y z
N MET A 1 8.94 19.50 -6.75
CA MET A 1 8.52 18.09 -6.96
C MET A 1 8.31 17.47 -5.61
N PRO A 2 7.04 17.29 -5.17
CA PRO A 2 6.76 16.77 -3.83
C PRO A 2 7.09 15.29 -3.75
N LYS A 3 7.72 14.89 -2.64
CA LYS A 3 8.19 13.53 -2.41
C LYS A 3 7.30 12.81 -1.40
N PHE A 4 6.72 11.70 -1.81
CA PHE A 4 5.78 10.89 -1.03
C PHE A 4 6.42 9.59 -0.55
N LEU A 5 6.22 9.23 0.72
CA LEU A 5 6.52 7.90 1.24
C LEU A 5 5.23 7.18 1.60
N ILE A 6 5.01 6.02 1.00
CA ILE A 6 3.91 5.11 1.35
C ILE A 6 4.47 3.95 2.18
N ILE A 7 3.95 3.74 3.37
CA ILE A 7 4.37 2.67 4.27
C ILE A 7 3.33 1.55 4.24
N ARG A 8 3.62 0.47 3.46
CA ARG A 8 2.79 -0.73 3.45
C ARG A 8 3.63 -1.97 3.21
N PHE A 9 3.91 -2.73 4.30
CA PHE A 9 4.82 -3.87 4.27
C PHE A 9 4.23 -5.11 3.59
N SER A 10 2.95 -5.40 3.82
CA SER A 10 2.21 -6.60 3.39
C SER A 10 0.72 -6.43 3.71
N SER A 11 -0.27 -7.27 3.32
CA SER A 11 -0.15 -8.40 2.42
C SER A 11 -0.32 -7.93 0.96
N ILE A 12 -0.20 -8.88 -0.02
CA ILE A 12 -0.30 -8.53 -1.44
C ILE A 12 -1.65 -7.87 -1.77
N GLY A 13 -2.77 -8.43 -1.31
CA GLY A 13 -4.10 -7.86 -1.55
C GLY A 13 -4.28 -6.46 -0.94
N ASP A 14 -3.68 -6.21 0.23
CA ASP A 14 -3.67 -4.89 0.84
C ASP A 14 -2.77 -3.89 0.09
N ILE A 15 -1.64 -4.37 -0.47
CA ILE A 15 -0.75 -3.57 -1.31
C ILE A 15 -1.50 -3.14 -2.57
N ILE A 16 -2.16 -4.09 -3.27
CA ILE A 16 -2.95 -3.81 -4.47
C ILE A 16 -4.02 -2.75 -4.17
N GLN A 17 -4.80 -2.92 -3.10
CA GLN A 17 -5.80 -1.92 -2.72
C GLN A 17 -5.19 -0.56 -2.39
N CYS A 18 -4.00 -0.56 -1.78
CA CYS A 18 -3.28 0.67 -1.43
C CYS A 18 -2.71 1.36 -2.68
N MET A 19 -2.29 0.63 -3.72
CA MET A 19 -1.80 1.20 -4.97
C MET A 19 -2.85 2.11 -5.66
N GLY A 20 -4.14 1.85 -5.43
CA GLY A 20 -5.22 2.70 -5.93
C GLY A 20 -5.23 4.15 -5.39
N ILE A 21 -4.24 4.53 -4.55
CA ILE A 21 -4.06 5.94 -4.14
C ILE A 21 -3.08 6.68 -5.04
N ILE A 22 -2.24 5.97 -5.80
CA ILE A 22 -1.17 6.56 -6.62
C ILE A 22 -1.75 7.50 -7.67
N ASP A 23 -2.86 7.11 -8.30
CA ASP A 23 -3.52 7.93 -9.31
C ASP A 23 -4.05 9.23 -8.72
N GLY A 24 -4.66 9.16 -7.54
CA GLY A 24 -5.11 10.37 -6.84
C GLY A 24 -3.96 11.30 -6.44
N ILE A 25 -2.82 10.74 -6.02
CA ILE A 25 -1.63 11.54 -5.72
C ILE A 25 -1.13 12.24 -6.99
N ARG A 26 -1.05 11.54 -8.12
CA ARG A 26 -0.57 12.11 -9.39
C ARG A 26 -1.56 13.06 -10.03
N GLU A 27 -2.85 12.83 -9.88
CA GLU A 27 -3.88 13.77 -10.33
C GLU A 27 -3.73 15.13 -9.64
N HIS A 28 -3.44 15.11 -8.33
CA HIS A 28 -3.29 16.34 -7.56
C HIS A 28 -1.87 16.93 -7.61
N PHE A 29 -0.85 16.06 -7.71
CA PHE A 29 0.56 16.40 -7.81
C PHE A 29 1.19 15.69 -9.02
N PRO A 30 1.07 16.24 -10.25
CA PRO A 30 1.56 15.55 -11.46
C PRO A 30 3.04 15.16 -11.41
N ASP A 31 3.87 15.99 -10.76
CA ASP A 31 5.30 15.77 -10.61
C ASP A 31 5.68 15.01 -9.32
N ALA A 32 4.75 14.32 -8.69
CA ALA A 32 5.03 13.62 -7.44
C ALA A 32 6.04 12.48 -7.63
N GLU A 33 7.08 12.47 -6.81
CA GLU A 33 7.98 11.33 -6.66
C GLU A 33 7.44 10.40 -5.55
N ILE A 34 7.06 9.18 -5.93
CA ILE A 34 6.42 8.24 -5.02
C ILE A 34 7.40 7.14 -4.65
N HIS A 35 7.73 7.06 -3.37
CA HIS A 35 8.51 5.99 -2.77
C HIS A 35 7.62 5.07 -1.95
N TRP A 36 8.00 3.80 -1.91
CA TRP A 36 7.24 2.79 -1.16
C TRP A 36 8.15 1.96 -0.28
N ILE A 37 7.79 1.75 1.00
CA ILE A 37 8.44 0.75 1.83
C ILE A 37 7.57 -0.47 1.96
N ALA A 38 8.12 -1.61 1.55
CA ALA A 38 7.49 -2.92 1.61
C ALA A 38 8.43 -3.99 2.16
N ARG A 39 7.89 -5.13 2.50
CA ARG A 39 8.67 -6.33 2.80
C ARG A 39 9.38 -6.80 1.52
N LYS A 40 10.61 -7.34 1.67
CA LYS A 40 11.47 -7.75 0.55
C LYS A 40 10.78 -8.70 -0.45
N ASP A 41 9.97 -9.64 0.06
CA ASP A 41 9.21 -10.57 -0.77
C ASP A 41 8.04 -9.92 -1.56
N MET A 42 7.70 -8.67 -1.25
CA MET A 42 6.67 -7.89 -1.95
C MET A 42 7.29 -6.87 -2.93
N SER A 43 8.60 -6.64 -2.88
CA SER A 43 9.26 -5.58 -3.66
C SER A 43 9.23 -5.84 -5.16
N SER A 44 9.36 -7.09 -5.60
CA SER A 44 9.29 -7.46 -7.01
C SER A 44 7.91 -7.17 -7.63
N PHE A 45 6.86 -7.38 -6.85
CA PHE A 45 5.50 -7.04 -7.27
C PHE A 45 5.31 -5.53 -7.45
N LEU A 46 5.78 -4.74 -6.48
CA LEU A 46 5.70 -3.27 -6.56
C LEU A 46 6.57 -2.70 -7.68
N ALA A 47 7.69 -3.35 -8.02
CA ALA A 47 8.57 -2.94 -9.11
C ALA A 47 7.92 -3.05 -10.50
N MET A 48 6.80 -3.75 -10.62
CA MET A 48 6.01 -3.80 -11.85
C MET A 48 5.24 -2.50 -12.10
N ASP A 49 5.06 -1.64 -11.11
CA ASP A 49 4.39 -0.35 -11.25
C ASP A 49 5.41 0.78 -11.47
N LYS A 50 5.54 1.24 -12.72
CA LYS A 50 6.47 2.31 -13.13
C LYS A 50 6.16 3.67 -12.47
N ARG A 51 4.99 3.84 -11.86
CA ARG A 51 4.62 5.06 -11.13
C ARG A 51 5.34 5.19 -9.79
N ILE A 52 5.92 4.08 -9.29
CA ILE A 52 6.70 4.05 -8.05
C ILE A 52 8.18 4.29 -8.41
N GLY A 53 8.70 5.45 -8.01
CA GLY A 53 10.08 5.83 -8.31
C GLY A 53 11.12 5.06 -7.51
N LYS A 54 10.81 4.69 -6.24
CA LYS A 54 11.76 3.95 -5.39
C LYS A 54 11.06 3.01 -4.42
N ILE A 55 11.61 1.80 -4.30
CA ILE A 55 11.11 0.79 -3.38
C ILE A 55 12.16 0.49 -2.32
N TRP A 56 11.78 0.66 -1.06
CA TRP A 56 12.56 0.31 0.11
C TRP A 56 12.20 -1.09 0.58
N ALA A 57 13.03 -2.05 0.21
CA ALA A 57 12.81 -3.46 0.54
C ALA A 57 13.25 -3.79 1.97
N PHE A 58 12.31 -3.95 2.89
CA PHE A 58 12.58 -4.34 4.26
C PHE A 58 12.74 -5.85 4.39
N ASP A 59 13.91 -6.30 4.82
CA ASP A 59 14.14 -7.70 5.15
C ASP A 59 13.69 -7.98 6.59
N LYS A 60 12.68 -8.83 6.74
CA LYS A 60 12.15 -9.24 8.06
C LYS A 60 13.18 -9.98 8.91
N ALA A 61 14.13 -10.68 8.28
CA ALA A 61 15.17 -11.43 9.00
C ALA A 61 16.12 -10.51 9.80
N LEU A 62 16.30 -9.28 9.34
CA LEU A 62 17.14 -8.28 10.02
C LEU A 62 16.45 -7.64 11.24
N GLY A 63 15.20 -7.96 11.52
CA GLY A 63 14.46 -7.51 12.69
C GLY A 63 14.47 -5.99 12.87
N LEU A 64 14.62 -5.57 14.13
CA LEU A 64 14.63 -4.13 14.49
C LEU A 64 15.85 -3.40 13.93
N LYS A 65 17.02 -4.04 13.89
CA LYS A 65 18.26 -3.44 13.35
C LYS A 65 18.08 -3.04 11.89
N GLY A 66 17.50 -3.92 11.06
CA GLY A 66 17.19 -3.63 9.67
C GLY A 66 16.19 -2.49 9.52
N LEU A 67 15.16 -2.45 10.36
CA LEU A 67 14.17 -1.37 10.34
C LEU A 67 14.78 -0.01 10.68
N LEU A 68 15.66 0.04 11.69
CA LEU A 68 16.35 1.28 12.07
C LEU A 68 17.35 1.75 11.01
N LYS A 69 18.02 0.81 10.31
CA LYS A 69 18.89 1.14 9.18
C LYS A 69 18.10 1.81 8.07
N ILE A 70 16.97 1.21 7.66
CA ILE A 70 16.08 1.79 6.64
C ILE A 70 15.53 3.15 7.11
N ALA A 71 15.14 3.29 8.38
CA ALA A 71 14.65 4.56 8.92
C ALA A 71 15.66 5.71 8.78
N ARG A 72 16.97 5.44 8.95
CA ARG A 72 18.03 6.44 8.72
C ARG A 72 18.07 6.88 7.26
N GLN A 73 18.08 5.91 6.34
CA GLN A 73 18.08 6.18 4.90
C GLN A 73 16.82 6.95 4.45
N LEU A 74 15.66 6.60 4.99
CA LEU A 74 14.42 7.32 4.72
C LEU A 74 14.45 8.77 5.19
N ARG A 75 15.15 9.08 6.29
CA ARG A 75 15.31 10.46 6.76
C ARG A 75 16.12 11.33 5.80
N GLU A 76 17.13 10.76 5.17
CA GLU A 76 17.99 11.45 4.19
C GLU A 76 17.24 11.85 2.92
N GLU A 77 16.11 11.21 2.64
CA GLU A 77 15.27 11.51 1.46
C GLU A 77 14.42 12.77 1.60
N HIS A 78 14.23 13.32 2.80
CA HIS A 78 13.47 14.54 3.04
C HIS A 78 12.06 14.53 2.45
N TYR A 79 11.23 13.55 2.83
CA TYR A 79 9.85 13.45 2.36
C TYR A 79 8.98 14.64 2.76
N ASP A 80 8.15 15.13 1.83
CA ASP A 80 7.12 16.13 2.09
C ASP A 80 5.86 15.51 2.68
N TYR A 81 5.52 14.30 2.23
CA TYR A 81 4.32 13.57 2.63
C TYR A 81 4.65 12.13 3.04
N ILE A 82 4.13 11.71 4.18
CA ILE A 82 4.29 10.33 4.68
C ILE A 82 2.91 9.74 4.98
N TYR A 83 2.56 8.67 4.27
CA TYR A 83 1.33 7.93 4.48
C TYR A 83 1.59 6.56 5.09
N ASP A 84 1.16 6.36 6.36
CA ASP A 84 1.18 5.04 6.99
C ASP A 84 -0.12 4.27 6.69
N ALA A 85 -0.08 3.47 5.63
CA ALA A 85 -1.16 2.58 5.21
C ALA A 85 -1.15 1.23 5.95
N HIS A 86 -0.14 0.97 6.80
CA HIS A 86 0.01 -0.30 7.51
C HIS A 86 -0.49 -0.27 8.96
N SER A 87 -0.20 0.83 9.67
CA SER A 87 -0.66 1.12 11.05
C SER A 87 -0.37 -0.04 12.01
N ASN A 88 0.90 -0.48 12.10
CA ASN A 88 1.37 -1.50 13.03
C ASN A 88 2.59 -1.03 13.85
N ILE A 89 3.13 -1.90 14.72
CA ILE A 89 4.28 -1.57 15.57
C ILE A 89 5.49 -1.13 14.73
N ARG A 90 5.79 -1.79 13.60
CA ARG A 90 6.93 -1.43 12.75
C ARG A 90 6.75 -0.06 12.09
N SER A 91 5.56 0.21 11.56
CA SER A 91 5.28 1.52 10.97
C SER A 91 5.26 2.63 12.03
N ASN A 92 4.84 2.34 13.26
CA ASN A 92 4.94 3.28 14.37
C ASN A 92 6.39 3.61 14.73
N ILE A 93 7.31 2.63 14.70
CA ILE A 93 8.74 2.88 14.90
C ILE A 93 9.29 3.78 13.79
N LEU A 94 8.94 3.51 12.52
CA LEU A 94 9.32 4.39 11.41
C LEU A 94 8.78 5.81 11.63
N ARG A 95 7.51 5.94 12.00
CA ARG A 95 6.90 7.24 12.29
C ARG A 95 7.69 8.01 13.33
N LEU A 96 8.02 7.40 14.46
CA LEU A 96 8.81 8.03 15.53
C LEU A 96 10.20 8.45 15.07
N LYS A 97 10.78 7.76 14.09
CA LYS A 97 12.11 8.10 13.56
C LYS A 97 12.07 9.12 12.43
N LEU A 98 10.98 9.19 11.68
CA LEU A 98 10.84 10.10 10.53
C LEU A 98 10.21 11.44 10.89
N LEU A 99 9.33 11.47 11.90
CA LEU A 99 8.69 12.73 12.33
C LEU A 99 9.54 13.40 13.41
N PRO A 100 10.13 14.55 13.11
CA PRO A 100 10.81 15.34 14.11
C PRO A 100 9.79 15.95 15.08
N TRP A 101 10.11 15.96 16.38
CA TRP A 101 9.23 16.52 17.42
C TRP A 101 9.47 18.03 17.64
N TRP A 102 10.53 18.58 17.00
CA TRP A 102 10.98 19.96 17.22
C TRP A 102 10.92 20.87 15.98
N SER A 103 10.47 20.38 14.83
CA SER A 103 10.39 21.18 13.61
C SER A 103 9.14 20.89 12.82
N LYS A 104 8.81 21.75 11.83
CA LYS A 104 7.80 21.44 10.83
C LYS A 104 8.29 20.22 10.04
N GLY A 105 7.76 19.04 10.38
CA GLY A 105 8.05 17.80 9.69
C GLY A 105 7.17 17.61 8.45
N PRO A 106 7.32 16.47 7.79
CA PRO A 106 6.48 16.10 6.65
C PRO A 106 4.99 16.04 7.03
N HIS A 107 4.13 16.27 6.06
CA HIS A 107 2.70 16.04 6.22
C HIS A 107 2.44 14.55 6.46
N PHE A 108 1.95 14.20 7.63
CA PHE A 108 1.73 12.81 8.02
C PHE A 108 0.25 12.47 8.09
N THR A 109 -0.12 11.32 7.51
CA THR A 109 -1.42 10.71 7.72
C THR A 109 -1.33 9.19 7.86
N LEU A 110 -2.34 8.59 8.49
CA LEU A 110 -2.39 7.15 8.69
C LEU A 110 -3.77 6.58 8.37
N ARG A 111 -3.79 5.33 7.90
CA ARG A 111 -5.03 4.60 7.69
C ARG A 111 -5.63 4.15 9.02
N SER A 112 -6.89 4.47 9.24
CA SER A 112 -7.67 3.89 10.33
C SER A 112 -8.01 2.42 10.01
N LYS A 113 -7.76 1.53 10.96
CA LYS A 113 -8.17 0.11 10.84
C LYS A 113 -9.63 -0.13 11.25
N GLU A 114 -10.35 0.93 11.59
CA GLU A 114 -11.75 0.86 12.03
C GLU A 114 -12.00 -0.24 13.08
N ARG A 115 -11.03 -0.40 14.00
CA ARG A 115 -11.02 -1.49 15.00
C ARG A 115 -12.29 -1.50 15.85
N TRP A 116 -12.82 -0.32 16.14
CA TRP A 116 -14.04 -0.17 16.93
C TRP A 116 -15.26 -0.67 16.17
N ILE A 117 -15.40 -0.34 14.89
CA ILE A 117 -16.49 -0.84 14.04
C ILE A 117 -16.42 -2.36 13.91
N ARG A 118 -15.22 -2.92 13.74
CA ARG A 118 -15.01 -4.38 13.72
C ARG A 118 -15.34 -5.02 15.05
N PHE A 119 -14.97 -4.40 16.17
CA PHE A 119 -15.30 -4.88 17.51
C PHE A 119 -16.81 -4.95 17.71
N LEU A 120 -17.56 -3.91 17.31
CA LEU A 120 -19.02 -3.89 17.35
C LEU A 120 -19.63 -5.02 16.50
N LEU A 121 -19.10 -5.23 15.30
CA LEU A 121 -19.59 -6.28 14.41
C LEU A 121 -19.36 -7.69 14.99
N PHE A 122 -18.15 -7.98 15.47
CA PHE A 122 -17.79 -9.33 15.91
C PHE A 122 -18.33 -9.69 17.29
N ASN A 123 -18.50 -8.72 18.21
CA ASN A 123 -18.97 -9.01 19.55
C ASN A 123 -20.48 -8.80 19.74
N TRP A 124 -21.09 -7.89 18.97
CA TRP A 124 -22.50 -7.53 19.14
C TRP A 124 -23.32 -7.63 17.86
N GLY A 125 -22.75 -8.08 16.75
CA GLY A 125 -23.45 -8.22 15.47
C GLY A 125 -23.83 -6.88 14.84
N ILE A 126 -23.36 -5.75 15.38
CA ILE A 126 -23.72 -4.41 14.91
C ILE A 126 -22.82 -4.04 13.73
N ASN A 127 -23.37 -4.11 12.51
CA ASN A 127 -22.67 -3.71 11.31
C ASN A 127 -22.81 -2.19 11.07
N ARG A 128 -21.72 -1.44 11.22
CA ARG A 128 -21.61 -0.01 10.90
C ARG A 128 -20.70 0.27 9.71
N PHE A 129 -20.31 -0.76 8.94
CA PHE A 129 -19.58 -0.56 7.69
C PHE A 129 -20.52 0.01 6.62
N PRO A 130 -20.01 0.91 5.77
CA PRO A 130 -20.77 1.39 4.63
C PRO A 130 -21.08 0.24 3.67
N TRP A 131 -22.25 0.26 3.06
CA TRP A 131 -22.63 -0.69 2.01
C TRP A 131 -22.67 0.02 0.64
N PRO A 132 -22.07 -0.54 -0.43
CA PRO A 132 -21.17 -1.70 -0.42
C PRO A 132 -19.82 -1.38 0.20
N PHE A 133 -19.24 -2.34 0.96
CA PHE A 133 -17.90 -2.17 1.54
C PHE A 133 -16.84 -2.26 0.44
N ARG A 134 -16.11 -1.17 0.22
CA ARG A 134 -14.98 -1.12 -0.72
C ARG A 134 -13.68 -0.86 0.06
N GLY A 135 -12.80 -1.86 0.12
CA GLY A 135 -11.53 -1.76 0.85
C GLY A 135 -10.65 -0.59 0.39
N VAL A 136 -10.62 -0.30 -0.90
CA VAL A 136 -9.87 0.82 -1.51
C VAL A 136 -10.25 2.16 -0.89
N VAL A 137 -11.55 2.40 -0.61
CA VAL A 137 -12.03 3.66 -0.02
C VAL A 137 -11.35 3.94 1.32
N SER A 138 -11.07 2.90 2.11
CA SER A 138 -10.39 3.05 3.41
C SER A 138 -8.93 3.52 3.28
N TYR A 139 -8.30 3.29 2.12
CA TYR A 139 -6.96 3.81 1.80
C TYR A 139 -7.00 5.24 1.26
N ARG A 140 -8.03 5.59 0.50
CA ARG A 140 -8.23 6.93 -0.08
C ARG A 140 -8.61 7.98 0.97
N LYS A 141 -9.48 7.62 1.92
CA LYS A 141 -10.02 8.53 2.95
C LYS A 141 -8.97 9.36 3.72
N PRO A 142 -7.82 8.83 4.17
CA PRO A 142 -6.82 9.64 4.88
C PRO A 142 -6.17 10.73 4.03
N LEU A 143 -6.13 10.57 2.70
CA LEU A 143 -5.50 11.52 1.77
C LEU A 143 -6.34 12.79 1.56
N LEU A 144 -7.62 12.75 1.91
CA LEU A 144 -8.50 13.94 1.93
C LEU A 144 -7.91 15.07 2.79
N LYS A 145 -7.11 14.74 3.82
CA LYS A 145 -6.41 15.73 4.66
C LYS A 145 -5.37 16.53 3.90
N TRP A 146 -4.93 16.03 2.76
CA TRP A 146 -3.96 16.67 1.86
C TRP A 146 -4.63 17.30 0.64
N GLY A 147 -5.98 17.35 0.63
CA GLY A 147 -6.76 17.86 -0.49
C GLY A 147 -6.90 16.88 -1.65
N ILE A 148 -6.38 15.66 -1.52
CA ILE A 148 -6.49 14.63 -2.56
C ILE A 148 -7.85 13.95 -2.42
N ASP A 149 -8.82 14.40 -3.22
CA ASP A 149 -10.22 13.95 -3.21
C ASP A 149 -10.63 13.21 -4.48
N ARG A 150 -9.87 13.38 -5.58
CA ARG A 150 -10.10 12.72 -6.85
C ARG A 150 -9.21 11.51 -7.00
N PHE A 151 -9.81 10.39 -7.33
CA PHE A 151 -9.13 9.13 -7.56
C PHE A 151 -9.68 8.53 -8.85
N PRO A 152 -9.05 8.81 -10.00
CA PRO A 152 -9.44 8.20 -11.26
C PRO A 152 -9.47 6.68 -11.11
N ASP A 153 -10.47 6.03 -11.64
CA ASP A 153 -10.55 4.55 -11.64
C ASP A 153 -9.82 3.98 -12.88
N THR A 154 -8.68 4.58 -13.22
CA THR A 154 -7.84 4.13 -14.33
C THR A 154 -7.07 2.89 -13.89
N TYR A 155 -7.61 1.72 -14.22
CA TYR A 155 -6.91 0.45 -14.05
C TYR A 155 -6.00 0.13 -15.24
N ASP A 156 -5.94 1.00 -16.24
CA ASP A 156 -5.28 0.78 -17.53
C ASP A 156 -3.75 0.90 -17.46
N ASP A 157 -3.22 1.46 -16.37
CA ASP A 157 -1.78 1.69 -16.18
C ASP A 157 -1.04 0.57 -15.44
N TRP A 158 -1.62 -0.61 -15.34
CA TRP A 158 -0.90 -1.78 -14.88
C TRP A 158 0.08 -2.23 -15.96
N TYR A 159 1.32 -1.84 -15.80
CA TYR A 159 2.40 -2.28 -16.67
C TYR A 159 2.78 -3.72 -16.33
N PHE A 160 2.32 -4.64 -17.13
CA PHE A 160 2.93 -5.96 -17.17
C PHE A 160 4.39 -5.81 -17.61
N PRO A 161 5.36 -6.53 -17.00
CA PRO A 161 6.73 -6.47 -17.44
C PRO A 161 6.80 -6.89 -18.91
N GLU A 162 7.66 -6.21 -19.69
CA GLU A 162 7.90 -6.53 -21.11
C GLU A 162 8.26 -8.01 -21.33
N ASN A 163 8.76 -8.67 -20.27
CA ASN A 163 9.09 -10.09 -20.23
C ASN A 163 8.00 -10.93 -19.53
N PHE A 164 6.73 -10.60 -19.73
CA PHE A 164 5.66 -11.49 -19.30
C PHE A 164 5.84 -12.85 -20.00
N PRO A 165 5.90 -13.98 -19.26
CA PRO A 165 6.21 -15.28 -19.86
C PRO A 165 5.28 -15.57 -21.03
N GLU A 166 5.82 -15.68 -22.21
CA GLU A 166 5.10 -15.93 -23.48
C GLU A 166 4.16 -17.13 -23.35
N LYS A 167 4.58 -18.13 -22.55
CA LYS A 167 3.83 -19.31 -22.20
C LYS A 167 2.51 -19.03 -21.43
N LEU A 168 2.41 -17.90 -20.76
CA LEU A 168 1.18 -17.46 -20.11
C LEU A 168 0.30 -16.65 -21.08
N ASN A 169 0.90 -15.82 -21.93
CA ASN A 169 0.18 -15.06 -22.94
C ASN A 169 -0.53 -15.96 -23.96
N SER A 170 0.13 -17.05 -24.36
CA SER A 170 -0.45 -18.02 -25.30
C SER A 170 -1.66 -18.81 -24.75
N ARG A 171 -1.86 -18.79 -23.43
CA ARG A 171 -2.99 -19.44 -22.73
C ARG A 171 -4.19 -18.53 -22.49
N ILE A 172 -4.00 -17.21 -22.61
CA ILE A 172 -5.05 -16.23 -22.44
C ILE A 172 -5.78 -16.09 -23.76
N GLN A 173 -7.00 -16.62 -23.83
CA GLN A 173 -7.89 -16.45 -24.99
C GLN A 173 -9.05 -15.52 -24.63
N PRO A 174 -9.73 -14.91 -25.62
CA PRO A 174 -10.97 -14.21 -25.38
C PRO A 174 -11.92 -15.10 -24.58
N HIS A 175 -12.54 -14.55 -23.54
CA HIS A 175 -13.42 -15.27 -22.61
C HIS A 175 -12.74 -16.29 -21.65
N THR A 176 -11.43 -16.16 -21.42
CA THR A 176 -10.74 -16.96 -20.41
C THR A 176 -11.09 -16.48 -18.99
N ILE A 177 -11.56 -17.40 -18.15
CA ILE A 177 -11.76 -17.17 -16.71
C ILE A 177 -10.64 -17.84 -15.94
N THR A 178 -9.87 -17.06 -15.19
CA THR A 178 -8.80 -17.58 -14.34
C THR A 178 -9.29 -17.70 -12.90
N LEU A 179 -9.32 -18.90 -12.36
CA LEU A 179 -9.61 -19.16 -10.95
C LEU A 179 -8.29 -19.28 -10.18
N VAL A 180 -8.14 -18.48 -9.12
CA VAL A 180 -6.96 -18.51 -8.24
C VAL A 180 -7.39 -18.94 -6.84
N PRO A 181 -7.54 -20.26 -6.58
CA PRO A 181 -7.96 -20.79 -5.29
C PRO A 181 -6.79 -20.72 -4.30
N SER A 182 -6.45 -19.52 -3.79
CA SER A 182 -5.40 -19.36 -2.81
C SER A 182 -5.93 -18.77 -1.51
N ALA A 183 -5.59 -19.43 -0.39
CA ALA A 183 -5.86 -18.96 0.95
C ALA A 183 -4.70 -19.30 1.87
N ASN A 184 -4.48 -18.50 2.92
CA ASN A 184 -3.45 -18.78 3.92
C ASN A 184 -3.75 -20.07 4.73
N TRP A 185 -5.02 -20.38 4.90
CA TRP A 185 -5.48 -21.57 5.61
C TRP A 185 -5.74 -22.72 4.64
N ILE A 186 -5.06 -23.83 4.82
CA ILE A 186 -5.21 -25.04 3.99
C ILE A 186 -6.67 -25.48 3.90
N GLN A 187 -7.42 -25.36 4.98
CA GLN A 187 -8.84 -25.72 5.05
C GLN A 187 -9.74 -24.87 4.14
N LEU A 188 -9.31 -23.66 3.76
CA LEU A 188 -10.02 -22.77 2.84
C LEU A 188 -9.56 -22.91 1.39
N ARG A 189 -8.51 -23.71 1.15
CA ARG A 189 -8.04 -24.05 -0.20
C ARG A 189 -8.83 -25.24 -0.71
N ARG A 190 -10.10 -25.05 -1.01
CA ARG A 190 -10.89 -26.09 -1.66
C ARG A 190 -10.73 -25.97 -3.16
N PRO A 191 -10.40 -27.06 -3.89
CA PRO A 191 -10.55 -27.05 -5.33
C PRO A 191 -12.04 -26.88 -5.65
N VAL A 192 -12.33 -26.02 -6.60
CA VAL A 192 -13.66 -25.84 -7.18
C VAL A 192 -13.85 -26.94 -8.20
#